data_86ce16e8d8f02e62a495f48147aa4b45
#
_entry.id   86ce16e8d8f02e62a495f48147aa4b45
#
_cell.length_a   1.000
_cell.length_b   1.000
_cell.length_c   1.000
_cell.angle_alpha   90.00
_cell.angle_beta   90.00
_cell.angle_gamma   90.00
#
_symmetry.space_group_name_H-M   'P 1'
#
loop_
_entity.id
_entity.type
_entity.pdbx_description
1 polymer ?
#
loop_
_entity_poly.entity_id
_entity_poly.type
_entity_poly.pdbx_seq_one_letter_code
_entity_poly.pdbx_strand_id
1 'polypeptide(L)'
;LNLTNRLAGPGTPGFLLGTDRGGRDVVTELMLGARNSLYVSVVSTVVAMVLGSAIGLAIAGSPRIVQGPLTRLVDTGLALPGILIALVLAAKLGAGNTTATLAIITWQVPVAARVTIGPSRQVLALDFVEAAYGYGRRKPYILVRHVLPNISPLLIVLGSVMFAAAILIEAALAFLIWRGQRRAH
;
A
#
# COMPACT_ATOMS: atom_id res chain seq x y z
N LEU A 1 -23.91 22.47 8.95
CA LEU A 1 -24.91 22.29 7.89
C LEU A 1 -25.62 23.61 7.71
N ASN A 2 -25.28 24.37 6.68
CA ASN A 2 -25.90 25.67 6.41
C ASN A 2 -26.99 25.42 5.35
N LEU A 3 -28.20 25.16 5.82
CA LEU A 3 -29.36 24.84 4.98
C LEU A 3 -29.77 25.95 4.01
N THR A 4 -29.36 27.20 4.30
CA THR A 4 -29.66 28.39 3.52
C THR A 4 -28.88 28.49 2.21
N ASN A 5 -27.69 27.87 2.14
CA ASN A 5 -26.78 27.96 0.99
C ASN A 5 -26.61 26.60 0.28
N ARG A 6 -27.68 25.84 0.13
CA ARG A 6 -27.66 24.57 -0.63
C ARG A 6 -27.53 24.87 -2.13
N LEU A 7 -26.65 24.12 -2.79
CA LEU A 7 -26.42 24.22 -4.25
C LEU A 7 -26.06 25.64 -4.69
N ALA A 8 -25.36 26.40 -3.84
CA ALA A 8 -24.80 27.68 -4.25
C ALA A 8 -23.80 27.45 -5.41
N GLY A 9 -23.91 28.27 -6.46
CA GLY A 9 -23.04 28.17 -7.62
C GLY A 9 -21.59 28.55 -7.33
N PRO A 10 -20.64 28.16 -8.21
CA PRO A 10 -19.25 28.61 -8.11
C PRO A 10 -19.16 30.14 -8.11
N GLY A 11 -18.30 30.70 -7.25
CA GLY A 11 -18.09 32.15 -7.13
C GLY A 11 -19.06 32.85 -6.21
N THR A 12 -19.94 32.13 -5.50
CA THR A 12 -20.80 32.73 -4.46
C THR A 12 -19.91 33.28 -3.32
N PRO A 13 -20.18 34.49 -2.78
CA PRO A 13 -19.38 35.04 -1.68
C PRO A 13 -19.23 34.06 -0.53
N GLY A 14 -17.95 33.68 -0.22
CA GLY A 14 -17.62 32.70 0.83
C GLY A 14 -17.48 31.26 0.33
N PHE A 15 -17.79 30.92 -0.95
CA PHE A 15 -17.74 29.58 -1.50
C PHE A 15 -17.12 29.58 -2.93
N LEU A 16 -15.81 29.30 -3.05
CA LEU A 16 -15.10 29.39 -4.33
C LEU A 16 -15.66 28.45 -5.40
N LEU A 17 -15.94 27.19 -5.05
CA LEU A 17 -16.53 26.17 -5.94
C LEU A 17 -18.02 25.91 -5.63
N GLY A 18 -18.62 26.74 -4.78
CA GLY A 18 -20.00 26.57 -4.38
C GLY A 18 -20.17 25.52 -3.27
N THR A 19 -21.42 25.09 -3.06
CA THR A 19 -21.80 24.12 -2.03
C THR A 19 -22.48 22.89 -2.60
N ASP A 20 -22.37 21.77 -1.88
CA ASP A 20 -23.06 20.52 -2.20
C ASP A 20 -24.56 20.57 -1.81
N ARG A 21 -25.26 19.43 -2.04
CA ARG A 21 -26.68 19.26 -1.64
C ARG A 21 -26.89 19.37 -0.12
N GLY A 22 -25.85 19.23 0.68
CA GLY A 22 -25.86 19.37 2.15
C GLY A 22 -25.53 20.78 2.63
N GLY A 23 -25.21 21.74 1.73
CA GLY A 23 -24.75 23.08 2.08
C GLY A 23 -23.29 23.11 2.58
N ARG A 24 -22.48 22.10 2.25
CA ARG A 24 -21.06 22.03 2.60
C ARG A 24 -20.23 22.66 1.49
N ASP A 25 -19.17 23.37 1.86
CA ASP A 25 -18.22 23.93 0.90
C ASP A 25 -17.48 22.84 0.15
N VAL A 26 -17.58 22.84 -1.18
CA VAL A 26 -16.96 21.83 -2.05
C VAL A 26 -15.43 21.85 -1.94
N VAL A 27 -14.80 23.01 -1.76
CA VAL A 27 -13.33 23.12 -1.60
C VAL A 27 -12.89 22.41 -0.32
N THR A 28 -13.59 22.65 0.77
CA THR A 28 -13.30 22.03 2.07
C THR A 28 -13.45 20.50 1.99
N GLU A 29 -14.51 19.99 1.37
CA GLU A 29 -14.73 18.55 1.19
C GLU A 29 -13.63 17.92 0.31
N LEU A 30 -13.21 18.60 -0.78
CA LEU A 30 -12.10 18.13 -1.62
C LEU A 30 -10.77 18.09 -0.86
N MET A 31 -10.45 19.11 -0.07
CA MET A 31 -9.24 19.16 0.75
C MET A 31 -9.22 18.04 1.80
N LEU A 32 -10.33 17.83 2.49
CA LEU A 32 -10.46 16.76 3.48
C LEU A 32 -10.35 15.38 2.82
N GLY A 33 -11.01 15.18 1.69
CA GLY A 33 -10.91 13.94 0.91
C GLY A 33 -9.48 13.68 0.46
N ALA A 34 -8.83 14.65 -0.17
CA ALA A 34 -7.45 14.53 -0.63
C ALA A 34 -6.47 14.22 0.52
N ARG A 35 -6.59 14.91 1.64
CA ARG A 35 -5.77 14.64 2.83
C ARG A 35 -5.95 13.20 3.32
N ASN A 36 -7.18 12.74 3.35
CA ASN A 36 -7.53 11.41 3.80
C ASN A 36 -6.95 10.33 2.89
N SER A 37 -7.16 10.45 1.58
CA SER A 37 -6.63 9.52 0.58
C SER A 37 -5.10 9.49 0.58
N LEU A 38 -4.44 10.64 0.70
CA LEU A 38 -2.99 10.70 0.82
C LEU A 38 -2.49 10.01 2.08
N TYR A 39 -3.14 10.24 3.23
CA TYR A 39 -2.76 9.59 4.48
C TYR A 39 -2.86 8.06 4.39
N VAL A 40 -4.01 7.55 3.95
CA VAL A 40 -4.24 6.11 3.78
C VAL A 40 -3.21 5.50 2.83
N SER A 41 -2.99 6.14 1.67
CA SER A 41 -2.09 5.63 0.63
C SER A 41 -0.62 5.67 1.07
N VAL A 42 -0.15 6.73 1.72
CA VAL A 42 1.23 6.83 2.22
C VAL A 42 1.47 5.79 3.31
N VAL A 43 0.60 5.74 4.33
CA VAL A 43 0.78 4.82 5.46
C VAL A 43 0.76 3.37 4.98
N SER A 44 -0.22 3.00 4.15
CA SER A 44 -0.32 1.63 3.65
C SER A 44 0.88 1.24 2.79
N THR A 45 1.33 2.12 1.88
CA THR A 45 2.47 1.84 1.01
C THR A 45 3.78 1.71 1.81
N VAL A 46 4.05 2.62 2.74
CA VAL A 46 5.27 2.56 3.56
C VAL A 46 5.29 1.29 4.39
N VAL A 47 4.20 0.96 5.09
CA VAL A 47 4.11 -0.26 5.89
C VAL A 47 4.27 -1.51 5.01
N ALA A 48 3.58 -1.56 3.88
CA ALA A 48 3.67 -2.69 2.97
C ALA A 48 5.07 -2.86 2.36
N MET A 49 5.73 -1.76 2.01
CA MET A 49 7.11 -1.78 1.49
C MET A 49 8.09 -2.29 2.54
N VAL A 50 8.00 -1.80 3.78
CA VAL A 50 8.90 -2.23 4.87
C VAL A 50 8.68 -3.72 5.16
N LEU A 51 7.45 -4.15 5.40
CA LEU A 51 7.14 -5.54 5.72
C LEU A 51 7.43 -6.48 4.55
N GLY A 52 6.99 -6.11 3.34
CA GLY A 52 7.17 -6.93 2.16
C GLY A 52 8.65 -7.07 1.78
N SER A 53 9.42 -5.97 1.80
CA SER A 53 10.87 -6.04 1.53
C SER A 53 11.60 -6.84 2.59
N ALA A 54 11.25 -6.71 3.87
CA ALA A 54 11.84 -7.51 4.94
C ALA A 54 11.56 -9.02 4.74
N ILE A 55 10.31 -9.38 4.39
CA ILE A 55 9.93 -10.76 4.06
C ILE A 55 10.70 -11.25 2.83
N GLY A 56 10.74 -10.46 1.76
CA GLY A 56 11.45 -10.82 0.52
C GLY A 56 12.94 -11.05 0.74
N LEU A 57 13.61 -10.16 1.51
CA LEU A 57 15.01 -10.31 1.90
C LEU A 57 15.24 -11.57 2.75
N ALA A 58 14.36 -11.82 3.73
CA ALA A 58 14.45 -13.00 4.58
C ALA A 58 14.32 -14.30 3.76
N ILE A 59 13.37 -14.33 2.81
CA ILE A 59 13.20 -15.48 1.89
C ILE A 59 14.44 -15.63 1.01
N ALA A 60 14.93 -14.56 0.39
CA ALA A 60 16.13 -14.61 -0.45
C ALA A 60 17.37 -15.10 0.31
N GLY A 61 17.49 -14.73 1.57
CA GLY A 61 18.54 -15.18 2.46
C GLY A 61 18.34 -16.59 3.07
N SER A 62 17.21 -17.24 2.90
CA SER A 62 16.92 -18.55 3.49
C SER A 62 17.65 -19.71 2.76
N PRO A 63 17.81 -20.89 3.38
CA PRO A 63 18.29 -22.08 2.70
C PRO A 63 17.39 -22.47 1.52
N ARG A 64 17.97 -23.02 0.45
CA ARG A 64 17.24 -23.37 -0.79
C ARG A 64 16.01 -24.26 -0.57
N ILE A 65 16.06 -25.15 0.41
CA ILE A 65 14.95 -26.05 0.76
C ILE A 65 13.72 -25.28 1.23
N VAL A 66 13.92 -24.19 1.97
CA VAL A 66 12.84 -23.39 2.57
C VAL A 66 12.36 -22.27 1.64
N GLN A 67 13.22 -21.81 0.73
CA GLN A 67 12.89 -20.73 -0.21
C GLN A 67 11.66 -21.05 -1.08
N GLY A 68 11.56 -22.28 -1.60
CA GLY A 68 10.48 -22.71 -2.47
C GLY A 68 9.11 -22.60 -1.78
N PRO A 69 8.90 -23.28 -0.66
CA PRO A 69 7.66 -23.18 0.12
C PRO A 69 7.30 -21.76 0.53
N LEU A 70 8.26 -20.96 1.02
CA LEU A 70 8.00 -19.57 1.41
C LEU A 70 7.62 -18.67 0.22
N THR A 71 8.27 -18.87 -0.93
CA THR A 71 7.91 -18.14 -2.15
C THR A 71 6.50 -18.49 -2.60
N ARG A 72 6.09 -19.76 -2.53
CA ARG A 72 4.73 -20.20 -2.83
C ARG A 72 3.69 -19.58 -1.89
N LEU A 73 4.02 -19.40 -0.61
CA LEU A 73 3.15 -18.71 0.33
C LEU A 73 2.91 -17.24 -0.09
N VAL A 74 3.97 -16.55 -0.51
CA VAL A 74 3.87 -15.19 -1.06
C VAL A 74 3.01 -15.19 -2.33
N ASP A 75 3.24 -16.16 -3.25
CA ASP A 75 2.48 -16.28 -4.49
C ASP A 75 0.98 -16.56 -4.23
N THR A 76 0.65 -17.33 -3.18
CA THR A 76 -0.74 -17.54 -2.73
C THR A 76 -1.39 -16.22 -2.29
N GLY A 77 -0.63 -15.36 -1.59
CA GLY A 77 -1.11 -14.02 -1.24
C GLY A 77 -1.43 -13.15 -2.45
N LEU A 78 -0.65 -13.28 -3.53
CA LEU A 78 -0.88 -12.57 -4.80
C LEU A 78 -2.11 -13.08 -5.57
N ALA A 79 -2.52 -14.32 -5.36
CA ALA A 79 -3.68 -14.90 -6.03
C ALA A 79 -5.02 -14.33 -5.52
N LEU A 80 -5.02 -13.68 -4.36
CA LEU A 80 -6.22 -13.07 -3.78
C LEU A 80 -6.45 -11.68 -4.39
N PRO A 81 -7.61 -11.42 -5.03
CA PRO A 81 -7.94 -10.09 -5.52
C PRO A 81 -8.04 -9.09 -4.36
N GLY A 82 -7.25 -7.99 -4.43
CA GLY A 82 -7.19 -6.98 -3.36
C GLY A 82 -8.55 -6.40 -2.99
N ILE A 83 -9.43 -6.22 -3.97
CA ILE A 83 -10.79 -5.74 -3.76
C ILE A 83 -11.63 -6.70 -2.89
N LEU A 84 -11.46 -8.02 -3.06
CA LEU A 84 -12.18 -9.00 -2.22
C LEU A 84 -11.70 -8.95 -0.78
N ILE A 85 -10.39 -8.83 -0.55
CA ILE A 85 -9.82 -8.64 0.79
C ILE A 85 -10.44 -7.40 1.44
N ALA A 86 -10.51 -6.30 0.70
CA ALA A 86 -11.06 -5.06 1.20
C ALA A 86 -12.55 -5.15 1.56
N LEU A 87 -13.35 -5.82 0.72
CA LEU A 87 -14.78 -6.04 1.00
C LEU A 87 -15.01 -6.91 2.24
N VAL A 88 -14.23 -7.98 2.39
CA VAL A 88 -14.32 -8.86 3.58
C VAL A 88 -13.93 -8.11 4.85
N LEU A 89 -12.86 -7.31 4.80
CA LEU A 89 -12.46 -6.49 5.94
C LEU A 89 -13.48 -5.41 6.26
N ALA A 90 -14.05 -4.74 5.25
CA ALA A 90 -15.11 -3.75 5.44
C ALA A 90 -16.38 -4.36 6.06
N ALA A 91 -16.73 -5.58 5.66
CA ALA A 91 -17.89 -6.27 6.22
C ALA A 91 -17.69 -6.65 7.70
N LYS A 92 -16.45 -6.95 8.13
CA LYS A 92 -16.15 -7.37 9.51
C LYS A 92 -15.80 -6.21 10.44
N LEU A 93 -15.01 -5.25 9.97
CA LEU A 93 -14.46 -4.15 10.79
C LEU A 93 -15.25 -2.84 10.61
N GLY A 94 -16.21 -2.84 9.69
CA GLY A 94 -16.90 -1.61 9.29
C GLY A 94 -16.11 -0.81 8.25
N ALA A 95 -16.80 0.16 7.64
CA ALA A 95 -16.22 1.06 6.67
C ALA A 95 -15.42 2.18 7.38
N GLY A 96 -14.17 2.40 6.97
CA GLY A 96 -13.33 3.46 7.55
C GLY A 96 -11.90 3.41 7.04
N ASN A 97 -11.14 4.45 7.39
CA ASN A 97 -9.75 4.60 6.96
C ASN A 97 -8.84 3.46 7.43
N THR A 98 -9.04 3.00 8.67
CA THR A 98 -8.27 1.88 9.22
C THR A 98 -8.50 0.60 8.43
N THR A 99 -9.75 0.33 8.07
CA THR A 99 -10.11 -0.84 7.26
C THR A 99 -9.52 -0.76 5.86
N ALA A 100 -9.59 0.42 5.21
CA ALA A 100 -8.98 0.66 3.91
C ALA A 100 -7.45 0.48 3.98
N THR A 101 -6.80 1.07 4.98
CA THR A 101 -5.35 0.94 5.19
C THR A 101 -4.94 -0.53 5.36
N LEU A 102 -5.63 -1.28 6.22
CA LEU A 102 -5.34 -2.71 6.44
C LEU A 102 -5.55 -3.55 5.18
N ALA A 103 -6.61 -3.28 4.43
CA ALA A 103 -6.88 -3.97 3.18
C ALA A 103 -5.76 -3.76 2.15
N ILE A 104 -5.32 -2.50 1.97
CA ILE A 104 -4.24 -2.15 1.04
C ILE A 104 -2.93 -2.79 1.49
N ILE A 105 -2.57 -2.74 2.79
CA ILE A 105 -1.37 -3.37 3.33
C ILE A 105 -1.39 -4.88 3.04
N THR A 106 -2.49 -5.55 3.35
CA THR A 106 -2.62 -7.01 3.18
C THR A 106 -2.39 -7.45 1.75
N TRP A 107 -2.86 -6.66 0.78
CA TRP A 107 -2.66 -6.94 -0.64
C TRP A 107 -1.26 -6.55 -1.12
N GLN A 108 -0.71 -5.44 -0.66
CA GLN A 108 0.58 -4.90 -1.14
C GLN A 108 1.80 -5.62 -0.55
N VAL A 109 1.72 -6.19 0.65
CA VAL A 109 2.84 -6.92 1.28
C VAL A 109 3.36 -8.07 0.42
N PRO A 110 2.51 -8.99 -0.12
CA PRO A 110 2.99 -10.03 -1.02
C PRO A 110 3.62 -9.48 -2.31
N VAL A 111 3.10 -8.36 -2.85
CA VAL A 111 3.66 -7.71 -4.04
C VAL A 111 5.09 -7.25 -3.77
N ALA A 112 5.30 -6.49 -2.69
CA ALA A 112 6.62 -6.00 -2.31
C ALA A 112 7.59 -7.15 -2.00
N ALA A 113 7.13 -8.19 -1.29
CA ALA A 113 7.93 -9.36 -1.00
C ALA A 113 8.37 -10.08 -2.28
N ARG A 114 7.46 -10.32 -3.20
CA ARG A 114 7.74 -11.03 -4.46
C ARG A 114 8.76 -10.31 -5.33
N VAL A 115 8.60 -8.99 -5.49
CA VAL A 115 9.53 -8.16 -6.28
C VAL A 115 10.91 -8.10 -5.63
N THR A 116 11.00 -8.13 -4.31
CA THR A 116 12.26 -8.10 -3.56
C THR A 116 13.07 -9.39 -3.68
N ILE A 117 12.44 -10.57 -3.77
CA ILE A 117 13.12 -11.88 -3.73
C ILE A 117 14.13 -12.04 -4.89
N GLY A 118 13.72 -11.78 -6.13
CA GLY A 118 14.54 -12.02 -7.33
C GLY A 118 15.84 -11.21 -7.33
N PRO A 119 15.77 -9.87 -7.30
CA PRO A 119 16.96 -9.01 -7.24
C PRO A 119 17.85 -9.28 -6.03
N SER A 120 17.26 -9.58 -4.88
CA SER A 120 18.04 -9.94 -3.68
C SER A 120 18.90 -11.20 -3.90
N ARG A 121 18.35 -12.20 -4.59
CA ARG A 121 19.11 -13.42 -4.95
C ARG A 121 20.23 -13.12 -5.92
N GLN A 122 20.01 -12.21 -6.89
CA GLN A 122 21.05 -11.80 -7.84
C GLN A 122 22.20 -11.11 -7.11
N VAL A 123 21.92 -10.19 -6.21
CA VAL A 123 22.96 -9.51 -5.41
C VAL A 123 23.68 -10.50 -4.48
N LEU A 124 22.96 -11.46 -3.87
CA LEU A 124 23.57 -12.48 -3.00
C LEU A 124 24.54 -13.44 -3.75
N ALA A 125 24.46 -13.53 -5.08
CA ALA A 125 25.32 -14.34 -5.91
C ALA A 125 26.58 -13.60 -6.42
N LEU A 126 26.78 -12.33 -6.03
CA LEU A 126 27.95 -11.54 -6.45
C LEU A 126 29.17 -11.81 -5.56
N ASP A 127 30.36 -11.77 -6.18
CA ASP A 127 31.63 -12.13 -5.53
C ASP A 127 31.94 -11.31 -4.27
N PHE A 128 31.57 -10.03 -4.23
CA PHE A 128 31.79 -9.19 -3.04
C PHE A 128 30.96 -9.66 -1.83
N VAL A 129 29.81 -10.32 -2.07
CA VAL A 129 28.99 -10.91 -1.00
C VAL A 129 29.67 -12.19 -0.49
N GLU A 130 30.23 -12.99 -1.39
CA GLU A 130 31.00 -14.18 -1.02
C GLU A 130 32.23 -13.78 -0.19
N ALA A 131 32.96 -12.74 -0.62
CA ALA A 131 34.05 -12.18 0.17
C ALA A 131 33.61 -11.73 1.57
N ALA A 132 32.44 -11.07 1.68
CA ALA A 132 31.90 -10.64 2.97
C ALA A 132 31.60 -11.85 3.91
N TYR A 133 31.13 -12.97 3.37
CA TYR A 133 30.99 -14.21 4.12
C TYR A 133 32.35 -14.75 4.56
N GLY A 134 33.37 -14.70 3.68
CA GLY A 134 34.75 -15.10 4.00
C GLY A 134 35.34 -14.30 5.17
N TYR A 135 34.98 -13.02 5.32
CA TYR A 135 35.33 -12.18 6.46
C TYR A 135 34.48 -12.43 7.73
N GLY A 136 33.68 -13.50 7.75
CA GLY A 136 32.87 -13.91 8.92
C GLY A 136 31.64 -13.01 9.16
N ARG A 137 31.19 -12.23 8.20
CA ARG A 137 29.98 -11.41 8.34
C ARG A 137 28.73 -12.29 8.39
N ARG A 138 27.84 -11.97 9.35
CA ARG A 138 26.57 -12.70 9.54
C ARG A 138 25.57 -12.34 8.44
N LYS A 139 24.73 -13.28 8.08
CA LYS A 139 23.71 -13.13 7.04
C LYS A 139 22.81 -11.89 7.18
N PRO A 140 22.24 -11.56 8.36
CA PRO A 140 21.42 -10.35 8.50
C PRO A 140 22.17 -9.07 8.18
N TYR A 141 23.45 -8.99 8.57
CA TYR A 141 24.32 -7.86 8.25
C TYR A 141 24.48 -7.72 6.73
N ILE A 142 24.73 -8.81 6.01
CA ILE A 142 24.88 -8.82 4.55
C ILE A 142 23.59 -8.37 3.87
N LEU A 143 22.43 -8.87 4.32
CA LEU A 143 21.14 -8.49 3.75
C LEU A 143 20.86 -6.98 3.89
N VAL A 144 21.12 -6.42 5.07
CA VAL A 144 20.82 -5.01 5.34
C VAL A 144 21.90 -4.07 4.77
N ARG A 145 23.19 -4.46 4.86
CA ARG A 145 24.30 -3.56 4.53
C ARG A 145 24.75 -3.68 3.06
N HIS A 146 24.55 -4.82 2.45
CA HIS A 146 24.98 -5.09 1.07
C HIS A 146 23.83 -5.29 0.11
N VAL A 147 22.84 -6.13 0.44
CA VAL A 147 21.74 -6.44 -0.48
C VAL A 147 20.75 -5.27 -0.58
N LEU A 148 20.21 -4.82 0.53
CA LEU A 148 19.17 -3.79 0.56
C LEU A 148 19.58 -2.48 -0.14
N PRO A 149 20.79 -1.92 0.05
CA PRO A 149 21.21 -0.72 -0.67
C PRO A 149 21.32 -0.94 -2.18
N ASN A 150 21.75 -2.11 -2.62
CA ASN A 150 21.89 -2.44 -4.04
C ASN A 150 20.54 -2.56 -4.77
N ILE A 151 19.49 -3.02 -4.07
CA ILE A 151 18.14 -3.14 -4.65
C ILE A 151 17.28 -1.89 -4.37
N SER A 152 17.76 -0.93 -3.57
CA SER A 152 16.96 0.25 -3.18
C SER A 152 16.43 1.08 -4.35
N PRO A 153 17.14 1.28 -5.48
CA PRO A 153 16.58 1.99 -6.62
C PRO A 153 15.32 1.32 -7.17
N LEU A 154 15.33 -0.02 -7.24
CA LEU A 154 14.16 -0.78 -7.65
C LEU A 154 13.01 -0.66 -6.64
N LEU A 155 13.32 -0.69 -5.34
CA LEU A 155 12.32 -0.55 -4.29
C LEU A 155 11.67 0.84 -4.29
N ILE A 156 12.41 1.90 -4.60
CA ILE A 156 11.86 3.26 -4.74
C ILE A 156 10.87 3.32 -5.89
N VAL A 157 11.22 2.77 -7.05
CA VAL A 157 10.30 2.70 -8.21
C VAL A 157 9.06 1.89 -7.87
N LEU A 158 9.24 0.72 -7.26
CA LEU A 158 8.13 -0.12 -6.81
C LEU A 158 7.21 0.64 -5.84
N GLY A 159 7.79 1.35 -4.86
CA GLY A 159 7.03 2.15 -3.90
C GLY A 159 6.17 3.22 -4.57
N SER A 160 6.69 3.88 -5.60
CA SER A 160 5.94 4.88 -6.38
C SER A 160 4.74 4.26 -7.10
N VAL A 161 4.92 3.09 -7.71
CA VAL A 161 3.84 2.35 -8.38
C VAL A 161 2.80 1.87 -7.38
N MET A 162 3.24 1.32 -6.25
CA MET A 162 2.35 0.86 -5.17
C MET A 162 1.57 2.01 -4.55
N PHE A 163 2.18 3.19 -4.39
CA PHE A 163 1.50 4.39 -3.91
C PHE A 163 0.39 4.83 -4.86
N ALA A 164 0.66 4.88 -6.17
CA ALA A 164 -0.36 5.20 -7.17
C ALA A 164 -1.52 4.18 -7.15
N ALA A 165 -1.19 2.89 -7.05
CA ALA A 165 -2.19 1.83 -6.93
C ALA A 165 -3.02 1.95 -5.64
N ALA A 166 -2.41 2.33 -4.52
CA ALA A 166 -3.10 2.54 -3.25
C ALA A 166 -4.15 3.64 -3.35
N ILE A 167 -3.84 4.77 -4.00
CA ILE A 167 -4.80 5.87 -4.24
C ILE A 167 -6.00 5.37 -5.05
N LEU A 168 -5.75 4.61 -6.13
CA LEU A 168 -6.82 4.09 -6.97
C LEU A 168 -7.73 3.10 -6.22
N ILE A 169 -7.14 2.21 -5.42
CA ILE A 169 -7.89 1.24 -4.63
C ILE A 169 -8.71 1.95 -3.53
N GLU A 170 -8.11 2.91 -2.85
CA GLU A 170 -8.82 3.71 -1.83
C GLU A 170 -10.02 4.42 -2.43
N ALA A 171 -9.85 5.11 -3.57
CA ALA A 171 -10.93 5.78 -4.28
C ALA A 171 -12.05 4.81 -4.71
N ALA A 172 -11.69 3.62 -5.21
CA ALA A 172 -12.65 2.58 -5.57
C ALA A 172 -13.43 2.07 -4.35
N LEU A 173 -12.75 1.85 -3.21
CA LEU A 173 -13.37 1.43 -1.96
C LEU A 173 -14.33 2.50 -1.42
N ALA A 174 -13.91 3.76 -1.39
CA ALA A 174 -14.75 4.87 -0.94
C ALA A 174 -16.03 4.96 -1.79
N PHE A 175 -15.92 4.79 -3.12
CA PHE A 175 -17.06 4.79 -4.03
C PHE A 175 -18.02 3.60 -3.78
N LEU A 176 -17.50 2.39 -3.58
CA LEU A 176 -18.31 1.19 -3.33
C LEU A 176 -19.07 1.28 -2.00
N ILE A 177 -18.42 1.77 -0.96
CA ILE A 177 -19.01 1.96 0.37
C ILE A 177 -20.14 2.99 0.30
N TRP A 178 -19.89 4.13 -0.35
CA TRP A 178 -20.90 5.18 -0.51
C TRP A 178 -22.14 4.72 -1.29
N ARG A 179 -21.94 3.92 -2.35
CA ARG A 179 -23.03 3.34 -3.13
C ARG A 179 -23.84 2.31 -2.34
N GLY A 180 -23.18 1.54 -1.46
CA GLY A 180 -23.82 0.57 -0.58
C GLY A 180 -24.75 1.22 0.43
N GLN A 181 -24.32 2.31 1.06
CA GLN A 181 -25.11 3.07 2.04
C GLN A 181 -26.38 3.69 1.43
N ARG A 182 -26.31 4.14 0.15
CA ARG A 182 -27.50 4.69 -0.53
C ARG A 182 -28.59 3.68 -0.87
N ARG A 183 -28.28 2.37 -0.89
CA ARG A 183 -29.27 1.32 -1.16
C ARG A 183 -29.97 0.82 0.08
N ALA A 184 -29.46 1.16 1.26
CA ALA A 184 -29.99 0.74 2.55
C ALA A 184 -31.02 1.74 3.15
N HIS A 185 -31.24 2.87 2.47
CA HIS A 185 -32.27 3.88 2.72
C HIS A 185 -33.16 4.06 1.50
#